data_a42fb0933ad2b352a8fbdd4f811daa45
#
_entry.id   a42fb0933ad2b352a8fbdd4f811daa45
#
_cell.length_a   1.000
_cell.length_b   1.000
_cell.length_c   1.000
_cell.angle_alpha   90.00
_cell.angle_beta   90.00
_cell.angle_gamma   90.00
#
_symmetry.space_group_name_H-M   'P 1'
#
loop_
_entity.id
_entity.type
_entity.pdbx_description
1 polymer ?
#
loop_
_entity_poly.entity_id
_entity_poly.type
_entity_poly.pdbx_seq_one_letter_code
_entity_poly.pdbx_strand_id
1 'polypeptide(L)'
;MISQSARLPAHRAALERLHAAGLIFPCTRSRRDVLEAAGAPHEGGADDEPLYPPVFRPSAGWPLPNLGDIITANWRFRVPDGEEIAFTDARLGRQAAVAGRDFGDFLVWRRDGTPSYQLACAVDDAEFGITEVVRGEDLV
;
A
#
# COMPACT_ATOMS: atom_id res chain seq x y z
N MET A 1 14.51 -22.10 0.07
CA MET A 1 13.70 -21.03 -0.56
C MET A 1 12.48 -20.77 0.29
N ILE A 2 12.21 -19.52 0.62
CA ILE A 2 11.05 -19.13 1.42
C ILE A 2 9.92 -18.77 0.47
N SER A 3 8.81 -19.48 0.56
CA SER A 3 7.60 -19.23 -0.22
C SER A 3 6.76 -18.14 0.44
N GLN A 4 6.21 -17.21 -0.35
CA GLN A 4 5.26 -16.21 0.16
C GLN A 4 4.01 -16.86 0.75
N SER A 5 3.59 -17.99 0.23
CA SER A 5 2.46 -18.73 0.79
C SER A 5 2.74 -19.22 2.21
N ALA A 6 3.98 -19.62 2.52
CA ALA A 6 4.39 -20.01 3.86
C ALA A 6 4.52 -18.79 4.80
N ARG A 7 4.62 -17.59 4.25
CA ARG A 7 4.72 -16.33 5.00
C ARG A 7 3.37 -15.67 5.29
N LEU A 8 2.29 -16.23 4.78
CA LEU A 8 0.96 -15.65 4.94
C LEU A 8 0.59 -15.31 6.38
N PRO A 9 0.88 -16.15 7.38
CA PRO A 9 0.60 -15.81 8.79
C PRO A 9 1.35 -14.56 9.26
N ALA A 10 2.59 -14.36 8.82
CA ALA A 10 3.38 -13.17 9.16
C ALA A 10 2.79 -11.91 8.51
N HIS A 11 2.37 -12.00 7.25
CA HIS A 11 1.73 -10.90 6.54
C HIS A 11 0.37 -10.55 7.18
N ARG A 12 -0.39 -11.55 7.59
CA ARG A 12 -1.66 -11.35 8.28
C ARG A 12 -1.46 -10.67 9.64
N ALA A 13 -0.45 -11.06 10.39
CA ALA A 13 -0.12 -10.44 11.68
C ALA A 13 0.24 -8.96 11.50
N ALA A 14 0.97 -8.61 10.45
CA ALA A 14 1.29 -7.22 10.13
C ALA A 14 0.03 -6.43 9.78
N LEU A 15 -0.88 -7.01 9.00
CA LEU A 15 -2.16 -6.39 8.67
C LEU A 15 -2.99 -6.11 9.93
N GLU A 16 -3.02 -7.04 10.86
CA GLU A 16 -3.74 -6.89 12.13
C GLU A 16 -3.17 -5.73 12.97
N ARG A 17 -1.86 -5.56 12.98
CA ARG A 17 -1.21 -4.43 13.66
C ARG A 17 -1.60 -3.10 13.02
N LEU A 18 -1.61 -3.04 11.69
CA LEU A 18 -2.02 -1.83 10.97
C LEU A 18 -3.49 -1.50 11.24
N HIS A 19 -4.33 -2.52 11.29
CA HIS A 19 -5.75 -2.37 11.62
C HIS A 19 -5.94 -1.83 13.04
N ALA A 20 -5.23 -2.41 14.01
CA ALA A 20 -5.30 -1.97 15.41
C ALA A 20 -4.83 -0.53 15.58
N ALA A 21 -3.88 -0.08 14.77
CA ALA A 21 -3.38 1.29 14.78
C ALA A 21 -4.29 2.27 14.01
N GLY A 22 -5.33 1.77 13.33
CA GLY A 22 -6.23 2.61 12.54
C GLY A 22 -5.62 3.15 11.25
N LEU A 23 -4.61 2.49 10.72
CA LEU A 23 -3.84 2.95 9.55
C LEU A 23 -4.35 2.40 8.22
N ILE A 24 -5.31 1.49 8.25
CA ILE A 24 -5.88 0.89 7.05
C ILE A 24 -7.40 1.03 7.04
N PHE A 25 -7.98 0.94 5.86
CA PHE A 25 -9.43 1.01 5.71
C PHE A 25 -9.88 0.10 4.55
N PRO A 26 -11.12 -0.43 4.62
CA PRO A 26 -11.65 -1.21 3.51
C PRO A 26 -12.03 -0.31 2.35
N CYS A 27 -11.71 -0.74 1.14
CA CYS A 27 -12.00 -0.01 -0.08
C CYS A 27 -12.92 -0.84 -0.98
N THR A 28 -14.07 -0.27 -1.31
CA THR A 28 -15.05 -0.89 -2.23
C THR A 28 -14.95 -0.32 -3.64
N ARG A 29 -14.08 0.66 -3.87
CA ARG A 29 -13.91 1.31 -5.16
C ARG A 29 -13.07 0.45 -6.09
N SER A 30 -13.50 0.36 -7.35
CA SER A 30 -12.73 -0.33 -8.38
C SER A 30 -11.54 0.52 -8.84
N ARG A 31 -10.61 -0.12 -9.55
CA ARG A 31 -9.51 0.61 -10.19
C ARG A 31 -10.03 1.69 -11.13
N ARG A 32 -11.11 1.39 -11.84
CA ARG A 32 -11.75 2.32 -12.75
C ARG A 32 -12.30 3.56 -12.01
N ASP A 33 -12.97 3.33 -10.88
CA ASP A 33 -13.49 4.44 -10.05
C ASP A 33 -12.36 5.37 -9.62
N VAL A 34 -11.23 4.80 -9.20
CA VAL A 34 -10.05 5.57 -8.77
C VAL A 34 -9.47 6.37 -9.94
N LEU A 35 -9.34 5.75 -11.11
CA LEU A 35 -8.83 6.42 -12.31
C LEU A 35 -9.72 7.60 -12.73
N GLU A 36 -11.03 7.39 -12.77
CA GLU A 36 -11.98 8.42 -13.14
C GLU A 36 -11.98 9.60 -12.16
N ALA A 37 -11.96 9.31 -10.87
CA ALA A 37 -11.96 10.34 -9.83
C ALA A 37 -10.65 11.13 -9.78
N ALA A 38 -9.54 10.49 -10.09
CA ALA A 38 -8.23 11.14 -10.14
C ALA A 38 -8.03 11.97 -11.41
N GLY A 39 -8.94 11.87 -12.40
CA GLY A 39 -8.78 12.55 -13.68
C GLY A 39 -7.61 12.03 -14.51
N ALA A 40 -7.11 10.83 -14.20
CA ALA A 40 -5.98 10.24 -14.90
C ALA A 40 -6.42 9.70 -16.26
N PRO A 41 -5.58 9.84 -17.31
CA PRO A 41 -5.87 9.24 -18.60
C PRO A 41 -5.85 7.70 -18.47
N HIS A 42 -6.74 7.03 -19.21
CA HIS A 42 -6.85 5.58 -19.18
C HIS A 42 -5.63 4.83 -19.75
N GLU A 43 -4.69 5.56 -20.33
CA GLU A 43 -3.52 5.02 -21.02
C GLU A 43 -2.24 5.06 -20.17
N GLY A 44 -2.34 5.32 -18.89
CA GLY A 44 -1.16 5.28 -18.00
C GLY A 44 -0.59 3.86 -17.92
N GLY A 45 0.72 3.72 -18.03
CA GLY A 45 1.41 2.46 -17.84
C GLY A 45 1.14 1.89 -16.44
N ALA A 46 1.47 0.59 -16.26
CA ALA A 46 1.24 -0.11 -15.00
C ALA A 46 1.97 0.53 -13.80
N ASP A 47 2.96 1.36 -14.06
CA ASP A 47 3.80 2.00 -13.05
C ASP A 47 3.25 3.35 -12.57
N ASP A 48 2.31 3.94 -13.32
CA ASP A 48 1.67 5.20 -12.94
C ASP A 48 0.35 4.93 -12.22
N GLU A 49 0.45 4.45 -10.99
CA GLU A 49 -0.74 4.30 -10.17
C GLU A 49 -1.29 5.68 -9.83
N PRO A 50 -2.57 5.97 -10.16
CA PRO A 50 -3.16 7.28 -9.87
C PRO A 50 -3.27 7.47 -8.35
N LEU A 51 -3.19 8.72 -7.90
CA LEU A 51 -3.41 9.04 -6.50
C LEU A 51 -4.82 8.64 -6.10
N TYR A 52 -4.92 7.87 -5.02
CA TYR A 52 -6.22 7.48 -4.45
C TYR A 52 -6.92 8.73 -3.92
N PRO A 53 -8.14 9.05 -4.41
CA PRO A 53 -8.80 10.28 -3.99
C PRO A 53 -9.13 10.27 -2.50
N PRO A 54 -8.72 11.30 -1.73
CA PRO A 54 -9.05 11.38 -0.30
C PRO A 54 -10.56 11.33 -0.01
N VAL A 55 -11.39 11.72 -0.96
CA VAL A 55 -12.85 11.67 -0.82
C VAL A 55 -13.36 10.24 -0.66
N PHE A 56 -12.60 9.24 -1.10
CA PHE A 56 -12.95 7.82 -0.94
C PHE A 56 -12.54 7.24 0.41
N ARG A 57 -11.78 7.99 1.20
CA ARG A 57 -11.41 7.58 2.55
C ARG A 57 -12.64 7.62 3.46
N PRO A 58 -12.72 6.73 4.47
CA PRO A 58 -13.76 6.84 5.49
C PRO A 58 -13.72 8.20 6.20
N SER A 59 -14.87 8.71 6.56
CA SER A 59 -14.98 9.96 7.31
C SER A 59 -14.32 9.83 8.68
N ALA A 60 -13.83 10.94 9.22
CA ALA A 60 -13.32 10.98 10.58
C ALA A 60 -14.41 10.51 11.56
N GLY A 61 -14.03 9.60 12.47
CA GLY A 61 -14.98 9.02 13.42
C GLY A 61 -15.82 7.86 12.87
N TRP A 62 -15.67 7.51 11.60
CA TRP A 62 -16.35 6.34 11.06
C TRP A 62 -15.80 5.06 11.73
N PRO A 63 -16.68 4.19 12.25
CA PRO A 63 -16.22 2.98 12.93
C PRO A 63 -15.56 2.03 11.93
N LEU A 64 -14.30 1.69 12.20
CA LEU A 64 -13.56 0.77 11.35
C LEU A 64 -14.10 -0.65 11.54
N PRO A 65 -14.54 -1.34 10.47
CA PRO A 65 -15.02 -2.72 10.61
C PRO A 65 -13.88 -3.65 10.98
N ASN A 66 -14.22 -4.75 11.64
CA ASN A 66 -13.26 -5.80 11.95
C ASN A 66 -12.76 -6.46 10.67
N LEU A 67 -11.52 -6.94 10.68
CA LEU A 67 -10.98 -7.69 9.56
C LEU A 67 -11.72 -9.01 9.32
N GLY A 68 -12.13 -9.68 10.40
CA GLY A 68 -12.71 -11.01 10.32
C GLY A 68 -11.68 -12.10 10.07
N ASP A 69 -12.10 -13.34 10.15
CA ASP A 69 -11.22 -14.50 9.89
C ASP A 69 -10.93 -14.64 8.40
N ILE A 70 -11.92 -14.33 7.57
CA ILE A 70 -11.80 -14.34 6.11
C ILE A 70 -11.97 -12.91 5.62
N ILE A 71 -10.92 -12.41 4.93
CA ILE A 71 -10.96 -11.07 4.38
C ILE A 71 -11.60 -11.12 3.00
N THR A 72 -12.70 -10.38 2.83
CA THR A 72 -13.49 -10.37 1.59
C THR A 72 -13.51 -9.01 0.90
N ALA A 73 -12.79 -8.03 1.44
CA ALA A 73 -12.67 -6.70 0.86
C ALA A 73 -11.21 -6.34 0.62
N ASN A 74 -10.99 -5.43 -0.32
CA ASN A 74 -9.68 -4.82 -0.48
C ASN A 74 -9.45 -3.84 0.66
N TRP A 75 -8.25 -3.86 1.24
CA TRP A 75 -7.84 -2.93 2.29
C TRP A 75 -6.70 -2.06 1.79
N ARG A 76 -6.78 -0.76 2.08
CA ARG A 76 -5.76 0.22 1.70
C ARG A 76 -5.11 0.82 2.93
N PHE A 77 -3.82 1.13 2.82
CA PHE A 77 -3.08 1.89 3.81
C PHE A 77 -3.32 3.37 3.59
N ARG A 78 -3.69 4.06 4.67
CA ARG A 78 -3.88 5.52 4.65
C ARG A 78 -2.53 6.19 4.83
N VAL A 79 -2.05 6.88 3.80
CA VAL A 79 -0.76 7.56 3.87
C VAL A 79 -0.87 8.84 4.72
N PRO A 80 0.22 9.21 5.44
CA PRO A 80 0.24 10.43 6.24
C PRO A 80 0.47 11.66 5.34
N ASP A 81 -0.60 12.27 4.87
CA ASP A 81 -0.56 13.38 3.92
C ASP A 81 0.40 14.48 4.38
N GLY A 82 1.25 14.93 3.48
CA GLY A 82 2.21 15.98 3.74
C GLY A 82 3.54 15.52 4.34
N GLU A 83 3.65 14.25 4.72
CA GLU A 83 4.90 13.70 5.25
C GLU A 83 5.86 13.33 4.12
N GLU A 84 7.11 13.79 4.24
CA GLU A 84 8.15 13.44 3.27
C GLU A 84 8.80 12.12 3.66
N ILE A 85 8.90 11.21 2.68
CA ILE A 85 9.62 9.97 2.79
C ILE A 85 10.82 10.03 1.86
N ALA A 86 12.01 9.86 2.42
CA ALA A 86 13.24 9.99 1.66
C ALA A 86 14.13 8.78 1.85
N PHE A 87 14.90 8.46 0.79
CA PHE A 87 15.93 7.45 0.84
C PHE A 87 17.08 7.87 -0.08
N THR A 88 18.24 7.25 0.12
CA THR A 88 19.40 7.51 -0.72
C THR A 88 19.61 6.34 -1.67
N ASP A 89 19.55 6.63 -2.96
CA ASP A 89 19.88 5.70 -4.01
C ASP A 89 21.37 5.87 -4.35
N ALA A 90 22.10 4.76 -4.46
CA ALA A 90 23.55 4.80 -4.73
C ALA A 90 23.87 5.40 -6.10
N ARG A 91 22.95 5.30 -7.05
CA ARG A 91 23.12 5.82 -8.40
C ARG A 91 22.47 7.19 -8.59
N LEU A 92 21.22 7.32 -8.12
CA LEU A 92 20.38 8.49 -8.38
C LEU A 92 20.50 9.56 -7.28
N GLY A 93 21.17 9.26 -6.17
CA GLY A 93 21.29 10.18 -5.04
C GLY A 93 20.04 10.18 -4.16
N ARG A 94 19.82 11.28 -3.45
CA ARG A 94 18.67 11.41 -2.56
C ARG A 94 17.37 11.44 -3.36
N GLN A 95 16.50 10.51 -3.04
CA GLN A 95 15.14 10.45 -3.59
C GLN A 95 14.15 10.77 -2.48
N ALA A 96 13.14 11.56 -2.78
CA ALA A 96 12.12 11.95 -1.80
C ALA A 96 10.75 11.99 -2.45
N ALA A 97 9.74 11.62 -1.68
CA ALA A 97 8.34 11.69 -2.09
C ALA A 97 7.50 12.20 -0.93
N VAL A 98 6.48 12.99 -1.24
CA VAL A 98 5.56 13.52 -0.23
C VAL A 98 4.25 12.76 -0.31
N ALA A 99 3.84 12.18 0.81
CA ALA A 99 2.59 11.43 0.90
C ALA A 99 1.39 12.32 0.57
N GLY A 100 0.46 11.80 -0.20
CA GLY A 100 -0.71 12.54 -0.65
C GLY A 100 -0.49 13.40 -1.89
N ARG A 101 0.77 13.71 -2.22
CA ARG A 101 1.14 14.47 -3.41
C ARG A 101 1.79 13.58 -4.47
N ASP A 102 2.81 12.84 -4.10
CA ASP A 102 3.60 12.01 -5.02
C ASP A 102 3.12 10.56 -5.03
N PHE A 103 2.50 10.12 -3.96
CA PHE A 103 1.84 8.81 -3.87
C PHE A 103 0.63 8.90 -2.93
N GLY A 104 -0.33 8.03 -3.13
CA GLY A 104 -1.56 8.00 -2.35
C GLY A 104 -1.76 6.70 -1.58
N ASP A 105 -2.95 6.53 -1.04
CA ASP A 105 -3.33 5.33 -0.30
C ASP A 105 -3.21 4.11 -1.22
N PHE A 106 -2.51 3.10 -0.76
CA PHE A 106 -2.19 1.93 -1.58
C PHE A 106 -2.74 0.65 -0.98
N LEU A 107 -2.94 -0.34 -1.85
CA LEU A 107 -3.49 -1.63 -1.49
C LEU A 107 -2.51 -2.40 -0.60
N VAL A 108 -2.99 -2.93 0.53
CA VAL A 108 -2.21 -3.79 1.42
C VAL A 108 -2.74 -5.21 1.47
N TRP A 109 -4.05 -5.39 1.28
CA TRP A 109 -4.66 -6.72 1.25
C TRP A 109 -5.76 -6.77 0.21
N ARG A 110 -5.80 -7.87 -0.52
CA ARG A 110 -6.75 -8.07 -1.62
C ARG A 110 -7.96 -8.85 -1.15
N ARG A 111 -9.09 -8.57 -1.79
CA ARG A 111 -10.34 -9.26 -1.48
C ARG A 111 -10.30 -10.76 -1.74
N ASP A 112 -9.33 -11.25 -2.50
CA ASP A 112 -9.14 -12.68 -2.74
C ASP A 112 -8.42 -13.39 -1.59
N GLY A 113 -8.09 -12.67 -0.52
CA GLY A 113 -7.45 -13.23 0.66
C GLY A 113 -5.93 -13.20 0.64
N THR A 114 -5.32 -12.52 -0.33
CA THR A 114 -3.86 -12.43 -0.45
C THR A 114 -3.33 -11.04 -0.12
N PRO A 115 -2.13 -10.95 0.49
CA PRO A 115 -1.50 -9.66 0.71
C PRO A 115 -1.09 -9.02 -0.62
N SER A 116 -1.02 -7.69 -0.63
CA SER A 116 -0.45 -6.99 -1.77
C SER A 116 1.06 -7.23 -1.82
N TYR A 117 1.63 -7.00 -2.99
CA TYR A 117 3.08 -7.06 -3.17
C TYR A 117 3.80 -6.08 -2.23
N GLN A 118 3.27 -4.87 -2.11
CA GLN A 118 3.86 -3.83 -1.26
C GLN A 118 3.94 -4.27 0.21
N LEU A 119 2.86 -4.83 0.75
CA LEU A 119 2.85 -5.30 2.13
C LEU A 119 3.79 -6.49 2.32
N ALA A 120 3.72 -7.46 1.42
CA ALA A 120 4.55 -8.66 1.51
C ALA A 120 6.04 -8.30 1.48
N CYS A 121 6.47 -7.45 0.57
CA CYS A 121 7.85 -7.01 0.48
C CYS A 121 8.29 -6.24 1.72
N ALA A 122 7.48 -5.30 2.20
CA ALA A 122 7.84 -4.50 3.37
C ALA A 122 7.99 -5.37 4.63
N VAL A 123 7.09 -6.31 4.85
CA VAL A 123 7.15 -7.22 6.00
C VAL A 123 8.36 -8.14 5.92
N ASP A 124 8.59 -8.75 4.77
CA ASP A 124 9.68 -9.69 4.59
C ASP A 124 11.04 -8.98 4.69
N ASP A 125 11.18 -7.82 4.07
CA ASP A 125 12.41 -7.04 4.14
C ASP A 125 12.73 -6.63 5.58
N ALA A 126 11.74 -6.18 6.32
CA ALA A 126 11.92 -5.80 7.72
C ALA A 126 12.29 -7.01 8.60
N GLU A 127 11.62 -8.14 8.39
CA GLU A 127 11.82 -9.34 9.21
C GLU A 127 13.17 -10.02 8.93
N PHE A 128 13.62 -10.02 7.68
CA PHE A 128 14.92 -10.59 7.30
C PHE A 128 16.07 -9.61 7.44
N GLY A 129 15.81 -8.39 7.91
CA GLY A 129 16.86 -7.40 8.14
C GLY A 129 17.53 -6.91 6.86
N ILE A 130 16.79 -6.83 5.77
CA ILE A 130 17.30 -6.32 4.49
C ILE A 130 17.65 -4.84 4.64
N THR A 131 18.89 -4.48 4.36
CA THR A 131 19.39 -3.11 4.47
C THR A 131 19.66 -2.46 3.11
N GLU A 132 19.82 -3.27 2.06
CA GLU A 132 20.06 -2.79 0.70
C GLU A 132 19.17 -3.52 -0.28
N VAL A 133 18.65 -2.78 -1.26
CA VAL A 133 17.80 -3.32 -2.33
C VAL A 133 18.37 -2.86 -3.67
N VAL A 134 18.52 -3.82 -4.58
CA VAL A 134 18.93 -3.56 -5.97
C VAL A 134 17.71 -3.77 -6.87
N ARG A 135 17.31 -2.72 -7.58
CA ARG A 135 16.15 -2.75 -8.47
C ARG A 135 16.46 -2.00 -9.76
N GLY A 136 15.66 -2.23 -10.79
CA GLY A 136 15.67 -1.39 -11.97
C GLY A 136 15.26 0.04 -11.62
N GLU A 137 15.74 1.01 -12.37
CA GLU A 137 15.46 2.44 -12.15
C GLU A 137 13.95 2.74 -12.20
N ASP A 138 13.21 2.00 -12.99
CA ASP A 138 11.76 2.11 -13.13
C ASP A 138 10.97 1.73 -11.87
N LEU A 139 11.63 1.05 -10.91
CA LEU A 139 11.03 0.61 -9.65
C LEU A 139 11.42 1.46 -8.44
N VAL A 140 12.17 2.52 -8.66
CA VAL A 140 12.61 3.43 -7.58
C VAL A 140 11.52 4.42 -7.17
#